data_4c7cec4283e2c63d1b37a17fbf13ac49
#
_entry.id   4c7cec4283e2c63d1b37a17fbf13ac49
#
_cell.length_a   1.000
_cell.length_b   1.000
_cell.length_c   1.000
_cell.angle_alpha   90.00
_cell.angle_beta   90.00
_cell.angle_gamma   90.00
#
_symmetry.space_group_name_H-M   'P 1'
#
loop_
_entity.id
_entity.type
_entity.pdbx_description
1 polymer ?
#
loop_
_entity_poly.entity_id
_entity_poly.type
_entity_poly.pdbx_seq_one_letter_code
_entity_poly.pdbx_strand_id
1 'polypeptide(L)'
;IVYTLAKTIPNVYLSSVAPASGSFFIAPTKLIHPVVGVFMAAQNLLQPVLISVFAVLFGDYFVALFPALEGYKTLISVIILIIYTGIAWQGNHTFAFVNNIMVVVLMVAMGCYIFVGMPSIDTSRLTLGEIFNPGVKLTSFAAAVGVLASSLSGGSAVSQIADDVKNPNRNIPLALLLSPTIVAFIYIAMGVVTIGCMPAGELTTLSEVGKTFLPSGLLTFFIVGGPLFGVLTSMVPVIMLTCAQIQAAADNDLFPAFVAKKNKNGVSPVILCFVMLFSICCVATGSSFGVLMTVFSFVNALSDIVLCMVPFFLRKKYPHACNHSTFKMAIGAVYALSAFAFVVAAYLAYAMISTLGMTVWLMILGAVVLFVIYILIRISYLKKQGRDLVAELKEPYEPWEARERECRAMDEGK
;
A
#
# COMPACT_ATOMS: atom_id res chain seq x y z
N ILE A 1 5.62 4.17 -13.82
CA ILE A 1 4.23 4.07 -14.32
C ILE A 1 4.00 2.73 -15.00
N VAL A 2 4.76 2.34 -16.04
CA VAL A 2 4.57 1.08 -16.77
C VAL A 2 4.53 -0.12 -15.82
N TYR A 3 5.51 -0.23 -14.93
CA TYR A 3 5.52 -1.28 -13.91
C TYR A 3 4.31 -1.20 -12.98
N THR A 4 3.95 0.02 -12.49
CA THR A 4 2.80 0.18 -11.58
C THR A 4 1.49 -0.25 -12.22
N LEU A 5 1.26 0.10 -13.47
CA LEU A 5 0.09 -0.36 -14.23
C LEU A 5 0.14 -1.87 -14.45
N ALA A 6 1.27 -2.42 -14.86
CA ALA A 6 1.42 -3.86 -15.09
C ALA A 6 1.14 -4.68 -13.81
N LYS A 7 1.69 -4.28 -12.65
CA LYS A 7 1.46 -4.97 -11.37
C LYS A 7 0.03 -4.83 -10.83
N THR A 8 -0.72 -3.85 -11.31
CA THR A 8 -2.12 -3.65 -10.93
C THR A 8 -3.07 -4.59 -11.69
N ILE A 9 -2.70 -5.02 -12.92
CA ILE A 9 -3.53 -5.88 -13.78
C ILE A 9 -3.97 -7.19 -13.09
N PRO A 10 -3.12 -7.94 -12.38
CA PRO A 10 -3.56 -9.13 -11.63
C PRO A 10 -4.73 -8.86 -10.69
N ASN A 11 -4.66 -7.75 -9.95
CA ASN A 11 -5.70 -7.37 -9.00
C ASN A 11 -6.96 -6.83 -9.68
N VAL A 12 -6.81 -6.10 -10.79
CA VAL A 12 -7.91 -5.68 -11.68
C VAL A 12 -8.65 -6.91 -12.20
N TYR A 13 -7.92 -7.90 -12.72
CA TYR A 13 -8.51 -9.12 -13.24
C TYR A 13 -9.21 -9.93 -12.14
N LEU A 14 -8.55 -10.13 -11.00
CA LEU A 14 -9.14 -10.80 -9.84
C LEU A 14 -10.46 -10.12 -9.40
N SER A 15 -10.43 -8.80 -9.20
CA SER A 15 -11.61 -8.05 -8.73
C SER A 15 -12.73 -7.99 -9.74
N SER A 16 -12.44 -8.10 -11.03
CA SER A 16 -13.46 -8.16 -12.09
C SER A 16 -14.20 -9.49 -12.18
N VAL A 17 -13.54 -10.57 -11.75
CA VAL A 17 -14.08 -11.94 -11.76
C VAL A 17 -14.69 -12.29 -10.42
N ALA A 18 -13.92 -12.10 -9.36
CA ALA A 18 -14.17 -12.66 -8.04
C ALA A 18 -13.69 -11.69 -6.92
N PRO A 19 -14.35 -10.51 -6.76
CA PRO A 19 -14.01 -9.59 -5.70
C PRO A 19 -14.22 -10.24 -4.33
N ALA A 20 -13.37 -9.92 -3.36
CA ALA A 20 -13.49 -10.37 -1.98
C ALA A 20 -12.77 -9.39 -1.05
N SER A 21 -13.39 -9.05 0.07
CA SER A 21 -12.71 -8.30 1.13
C SER A 21 -11.56 -9.11 1.71
N GLY A 22 -10.42 -8.45 2.00
CA GLY A 22 -9.21 -9.16 2.40
C GLY A 22 -8.55 -9.97 1.28
N SER A 23 -8.75 -9.58 0.02
CA SER A 23 -8.30 -10.30 -1.18
C SER A 23 -6.80 -10.63 -1.17
N PHE A 24 -5.95 -9.82 -0.51
CA PHE A 24 -4.51 -10.08 -0.39
C PHE A 24 -4.16 -11.30 0.48
N PHE A 25 -5.07 -11.70 1.37
CA PHE A 25 -4.94 -12.95 2.11
C PHE A 25 -5.76 -14.08 1.45
N ILE A 26 -7.03 -13.80 1.12
CA ILE A 26 -7.97 -14.82 0.63
C ILE A 26 -7.52 -15.40 -0.72
N ALA A 27 -7.15 -14.54 -1.69
CA ALA A 27 -6.81 -15.01 -3.02
C ALA A 27 -5.56 -15.92 -3.05
N PRO A 28 -4.43 -15.55 -2.46
CA PRO A 28 -3.28 -16.46 -2.37
C PRO A 28 -3.58 -17.75 -1.61
N THR A 29 -4.35 -17.67 -0.51
CA THR A 29 -4.72 -18.82 0.32
C THR A 29 -5.55 -19.82 -0.46
N LYS A 30 -6.61 -19.33 -1.12
CA LYS A 30 -7.63 -20.18 -1.76
C LYS A 30 -7.26 -20.59 -3.18
N LEU A 31 -6.48 -19.78 -3.92
CA LEU A 31 -6.11 -20.05 -5.32
C LEU A 31 -4.76 -20.74 -5.45
N ILE A 32 -3.75 -20.34 -4.68
CA ILE A 32 -2.39 -20.86 -4.81
C ILE A 32 -2.17 -22.00 -3.80
N HIS A 33 -2.00 -21.66 -2.53
CA HIS A 33 -1.80 -22.62 -1.46
C HIS A 33 -1.95 -21.96 -0.07
N PRO A 34 -2.47 -22.64 0.98
CA PRO A 34 -2.57 -22.10 2.33
C PRO A 34 -1.27 -21.53 2.90
N VAL A 35 -0.13 -22.16 2.61
CA VAL A 35 1.19 -21.66 3.05
C VAL A 35 1.49 -20.27 2.46
N VAL A 36 1.08 -20.01 1.22
CA VAL A 36 1.24 -18.68 0.60
C VAL A 36 0.34 -17.65 1.30
N GLY A 37 -0.86 -18.05 1.70
CA GLY A 37 -1.74 -17.21 2.53
C GLY A 37 -1.14 -16.89 3.89
N VAL A 38 -0.53 -17.87 4.56
CA VAL A 38 0.20 -17.66 5.81
C VAL A 38 1.37 -16.67 5.61
N PHE A 39 2.11 -16.78 4.52
CA PHE A 39 3.15 -15.82 4.15
C PHE A 39 2.58 -14.40 3.96
N MET A 40 1.44 -14.27 3.27
CA MET A 40 0.77 -12.97 3.10
C MET A 40 0.28 -12.41 4.44
N ALA A 41 -0.20 -13.25 5.34
CA ALA A 41 -0.57 -12.82 6.70
C ALA A 41 0.65 -12.30 7.48
N ALA A 42 1.82 -12.95 7.37
CA ALA A 42 3.06 -12.45 7.96
C ALA A 42 3.44 -11.06 7.44
N GLN A 43 3.33 -10.86 6.11
CA GLN A 43 3.58 -9.56 5.50
C GLN A 43 2.61 -8.47 5.99
N ASN A 44 1.33 -8.82 6.16
CA ASN A 44 0.32 -7.89 6.65
C ASN A 44 0.62 -7.39 8.08
N LEU A 45 1.32 -8.18 8.90
CA LEU A 45 1.80 -7.73 10.21
C LEU A 45 2.92 -6.68 10.13
N LEU A 46 3.60 -6.56 9.00
CA LEU A 46 4.63 -5.53 8.75
C LEU A 46 4.06 -4.26 8.10
N GLN A 47 2.81 -4.26 7.65
CA GLN A 47 2.16 -3.10 7.03
C GLN A 47 2.10 -1.84 7.95
N PRO A 48 2.04 -1.96 9.30
CA PRO A 48 2.07 -0.78 10.17
C PRO A 48 3.32 0.11 10.02
N VAL A 49 4.40 -0.38 9.37
CA VAL A 49 5.55 0.44 8.98
C VAL A 49 5.13 1.65 8.14
N LEU A 50 4.14 1.52 7.25
CA LEU A 50 3.63 2.66 6.47
C LEU A 50 3.01 3.74 7.35
N ILE A 51 2.31 3.35 8.41
CA ILE A 51 1.71 4.29 9.35
C ILE A 51 2.82 5.07 10.08
N SER A 52 3.93 4.39 10.41
CA SER A 52 5.12 5.02 10.98
C SER A 52 5.77 6.01 10.01
N VAL A 53 5.82 5.66 8.71
CA VAL A 53 6.29 6.56 7.64
C VAL A 53 5.49 7.86 7.64
N PHE A 54 4.16 7.78 7.70
CA PHE A 54 3.31 8.97 7.73
C PHE A 54 3.51 9.78 9.01
N ALA A 55 3.67 9.13 10.16
CA ALA A 55 3.92 9.82 11.42
C ALA A 55 5.26 10.58 11.41
N VAL A 56 6.34 9.97 10.88
CA VAL A 56 7.64 10.62 10.73
C VAL A 56 7.55 11.80 9.76
N LEU A 57 6.90 11.61 8.61
CA LEU A 57 6.67 12.71 7.65
C LEU A 57 5.88 13.86 8.26
N PHE A 58 4.83 13.56 9.03
CA PHE A 58 4.09 14.61 9.74
C PHE A 58 5.01 15.38 10.67
N GLY A 59 5.84 14.69 11.45
CA GLY A 59 6.83 15.32 12.33
C GLY A 59 7.79 16.21 11.57
N ASP A 60 8.34 15.74 10.42
CA ASP A 60 9.27 16.48 9.59
C ASP A 60 8.66 17.80 9.06
N TYR A 61 7.45 17.73 8.49
CA TYR A 61 6.79 18.92 7.95
C TYR A 61 6.26 19.86 9.06
N PHE A 62 5.83 19.30 10.18
CA PHE A 62 5.38 20.10 11.31
C PHE A 62 6.52 20.92 11.91
N VAL A 63 7.67 20.31 12.10
CA VAL A 63 8.88 20.98 12.59
C VAL A 63 9.42 22.00 11.59
N ALA A 64 9.31 21.72 10.27
CA ALA A 64 9.64 22.70 9.24
C ALA A 64 8.81 23.99 9.33
N LEU A 65 7.56 23.93 9.84
CA LEU A 65 6.72 25.10 10.12
C LEU A 65 7.03 25.74 11.47
N PHE A 66 7.42 24.93 12.47
CA PHE A 66 7.69 25.34 13.84
C PHE A 66 9.09 24.89 14.29
N PRO A 67 10.19 25.53 13.81
CA PRO A 67 11.58 25.08 14.09
C PRO A 67 11.91 25.01 15.60
N ALA A 68 11.25 25.79 16.42
CA ALA A 68 11.41 25.74 17.88
C ALA A 68 11.05 24.39 18.52
N LEU A 69 10.32 23.53 17.79
CA LEU A 69 9.88 22.22 18.26
C LEU A 69 10.72 21.06 17.69
N GLU A 70 11.87 21.33 17.06
CA GLU A 70 12.71 20.30 16.43
C GLU A 70 13.10 19.18 17.40
N GLY A 71 13.47 19.52 18.64
CA GLY A 71 13.81 18.55 19.69
C GLY A 71 12.66 17.60 20.08
N TYR A 72 11.41 17.94 19.73
CA TYR A 72 10.22 17.15 20.05
C TYR A 72 9.63 16.40 18.86
N LYS A 73 10.31 16.32 17.73
CA LYS A 73 9.84 15.68 16.50
C LYS A 73 9.28 14.28 16.72
N THR A 74 10.02 13.40 17.41
CA THR A 74 9.59 12.03 17.72
C THR A 74 8.31 12.01 18.57
N LEU A 75 8.24 12.90 19.58
CA LEU A 75 7.06 13.01 20.43
C LEU A 75 5.83 13.47 19.63
N ILE A 76 5.99 14.45 18.74
CA ILE A 76 4.94 14.92 17.83
C ILE A 76 4.44 13.78 16.93
N SER A 77 5.37 12.98 16.36
CA SER A 77 5.04 11.81 15.54
C SER A 77 4.25 10.75 16.34
N VAL A 78 4.59 10.53 17.60
CA VAL A 78 3.85 9.58 18.47
C VAL A 78 2.47 10.14 18.83
N ILE A 79 2.36 11.42 19.17
CA ILE A 79 1.08 12.05 19.50
C ILE A 79 0.09 11.94 18.33
N ILE A 80 0.53 12.22 17.10
CA ILE A 80 -0.34 12.12 15.93
C ILE A 80 -0.81 10.68 15.70
N LEU A 81 0.05 9.67 15.92
CA LEU A 81 -0.32 8.25 15.86
C LEU A 81 -1.44 7.91 16.85
N ILE A 82 -1.33 8.38 18.11
CA ILE A 82 -2.34 8.14 19.14
C ILE A 82 -3.67 8.79 18.76
N ILE A 83 -3.64 10.04 18.30
CA ILE A 83 -4.85 10.78 17.89
C ILE A 83 -5.55 10.03 16.74
N TYR A 84 -4.81 9.67 15.68
CA TYR A 84 -5.39 9.03 14.50
C TYR A 84 -5.83 7.59 14.76
N THR A 85 -5.17 6.88 15.67
CA THR A 85 -5.65 5.58 16.15
C THR A 85 -6.96 5.72 16.93
N GLY A 86 -7.09 6.78 17.75
CA GLY A 86 -8.34 7.11 18.44
C GLY A 86 -9.49 7.45 17.48
N ILE A 87 -9.20 8.13 16.38
CA ILE A 87 -10.17 8.39 15.31
C ILE A 87 -10.57 7.07 14.61
N ALA A 88 -9.59 6.23 14.27
CA ALA A 88 -9.83 4.94 13.64
C ALA A 88 -10.66 3.98 14.52
N TRP A 89 -10.56 4.08 15.85
CA TRP A 89 -11.39 3.32 16.79
C TRP A 89 -12.88 3.60 16.63
N GLN A 90 -13.25 4.84 16.23
CA GLN A 90 -14.64 5.25 16.02
C GLN A 90 -15.20 4.79 14.66
N GLY A 91 -14.37 4.19 13.80
CA GLY A 91 -14.75 3.77 12.46
C GLY A 91 -14.67 4.88 11.42
N ASN A 92 -14.87 4.51 10.16
CA ASN A 92 -14.54 5.35 9.01
C ASN A 92 -15.54 6.49 8.72
N HIS A 93 -16.77 6.41 9.23
CA HIS A 93 -17.86 7.32 8.83
C HIS A 93 -17.67 8.78 9.30
N THR A 94 -17.16 8.98 10.51
CA THR A 94 -17.05 10.31 11.12
C THR A 94 -15.98 11.18 10.45
N PHE A 95 -14.93 10.55 9.92
CA PHE A 95 -13.79 11.24 9.31
C PHE A 95 -14.00 11.59 7.83
N ALA A 96 -14.92 10.90 7.15
CA ALA A 96 -15.07 10.97 5.69
C ALA A 96 -15.34 12.40 5.16
N PHE A 97 -16.18 13.19 5.84
CA PHE A 97 -16.50 14.55 5.42
C PHE A 97 -15.29 15.48 5.49
N VAL A 98 -14.60 15.47 6.64
CA VAL A 98 -13.40 16.29 6.86
C VAL A 98 -12.30 15.88 5.89
N ASN A 99 -12.13 14.57 5.69
CA ASN A 99 -11.18 14.01 4.74
C ASN A 99 -11.41 14.50 3.30
N ASN A 100 -12.65 14.55 2.85
CA ASN A 100 -12.97 15.05 1.51
C ASN A 100 -12.57 16.51 1.31
N ILE A 101 -12.81 17.37 2.31
CA ILE A 101 -12.38 18.77 2.26
C ILE A 101 -10.85 18.84 2.18
N MET A 102 -10.14 18.09 3.02
CA MET A 102 -8.68 18.08 3.04
C MET A 102 -8.11 17.58 1.70
N VAL A 103 -8.73 16.58 1.05
CA VAL A 103 -8.33 16.09 -0.28
C VAL A 103 -8.49 17.19 -1.33
N VAL A 104 -9.58 17.97 -1.31
CA VAL A 104 -9.75 19.09 -2.25
C VAL A 104 -8.65 20.13 -2.04
N VAL A 105 -8.37 20.51 -0.80
CA VAL A 105 -7.29 21.46 -0.46
C VAL A 105 -5.93 20.91 -0.91
N LEU A 106 -5.66 19.62 -0.71
CA LEU A 106 -4.46 18.94 -1.17
C LEU A 106 -4.30 19.06 -2.70
N MET A 107 -5.36 18.79 -3.46
CA MET A 107 -5.33 18.90 -4.93
C MET A 107 -5.07 20.34 -5.39
N VAL A 108 -5.66 21.33 -4.71
CA VAL A 108 -5.42 22.75 -5.00
C VAL A 108 -3.97 23.11 -4.67
N ALA A 109 -3.42 22.66 -3.53
CA ALA A 109 -2.04 22.93 -3.14
C ALA A 109 -1.02 22.34 -4.13
N MET A 110 -1.24 21.08 -4.57
CA MET A 110 -0.42 20.46 -5.63
C MET A 110 -0.53 21.23 -6.95
N GLY A 111 -1.74 21.65 -7.32
CA GLY A 111 -1.97 22.48 -8.50
C GLY A 111 -1.22 23.81 -8.42
N CYS A 112 -1.28 24.52 -7.28
CA CYS A 112 -0.53 25.75 -7.05
C CYS A 112 0.98 25.53 -7.22
N TYR A 113 1.54 24.46 -6.67
CA TYR A 113 2.95 24.12 -6.84
C TYR A 113 3.33 23.94 -8.31
N ILE A 114 2.53 23.19 -9.06
CA ILE A 114 2.77 22.93 -10.49
C ILE A 114 2.66 24.22 -11.30
N PHE A 115 1.52 24.93 -11.22
CA PHE A 115 1.25 26.07 -12.08
C PHE A 115 2.12 27.29 -11.80
N VAL A 116 2.46 27.54 -10.51
CA VAL A 116 3.33 28.68 -10.15
C VAL A 116 4.81 28.33 -10.40
N GLY A 117 5.20 27.05 -10.26
CA GLY A 117 6.58 26.63 -10.53
C GLY A 117 6.90 26.45 -12.02
N MET A 118 5.90 26.15 -12.86
CA MET A 118 6.11 25.90 -14.29
C MET A 118 6.86 27.02 -15.04
N PRO A 119 6.59 28.33 -14.84
CA PRO A 119 7.34 29.40 -15.47
C PRO A 119 8.80 29.54 -15.01
N SER A 120 9.14 28.98 -13.84
CA SER A 120 10.47 29.07 -13.22
C SER A 120 11.37 27.89 -13.55
N ILE A 121 10.92 26.98 -14.43
CA ILE A 121 11.68 25.79 -14.84
C ILE A 121 12.89 26.20 -15.69
N ASP A 122 14.08 25.81 -15.27
CA ASP A 122 15.30 25.83 -16.09
C ASP A 122 15.33 24.54 -16.96
N THR A 123 15.01 24.71 -18.25
CA THR A 123 14.93 23.60 -19.20
C THR A 123 16.28 22.91 -19.45
N SER A 124 17.40 23.57 -19.16
CA SER A 124 18.73 22.97 -19.29
C SER A 124 18.92 21.77 -18.36
N ARG A 125 18.24 21.77 -17.22
CA ARG A 125 18.28 20.70 -16.22
C ARG A 125 17.42 19.50 -16.58
N LEU A 126 16.54 19.62 -17.54
CA LEU A 126 15.68 18.54 -18.01
C LEU A 126 16.30 17.73 -19.16
N THR A 127 17.59 17.93 -19.42
CA THR A 127 18.32 17.13 -20.40
C THR A 127 18.56 15.70 -19.89
N LEU A 128 18.57 14.73 -20.81
CA LEU A 128 18.78 13.32 -20.46
C LEU A 128 20.12 13.09 -19.72
N GLY A 129 21.15 13.89 -20.01
CA GLY A 129 22.45 13.79 -19.35
C GLY A 129 22.42 14.22 -17.87
N GLU A 130 21.60 15.22 -17.53
CA GLU A 130 21.40 15.65 -16.13
C GLU A 130 20.47 14.70 -15.36
N ILE A 131 19.42 14.19 -16.01
CA ILE A 131 18.47 13.28 -15.39
C ILE A 131 19.09 11.90 -15.16
N PHE A 132 19.85 11.37 -16.13
CA PHE A 132 20.53 10.08 -16.03
C PHE A 132 22.02 10.27 -15.73
N ASN A 133 22.34 10.45 -14.45
CA ASN A 133 23.73 10.50 -14.02
C ASN A 133 24.40 9.11 -14.20
N PRO A 134 25.43 8.97 -15.05
CA PRO A 134 26.11 7.70 -15.30
C PRO A 134 26.76 7.07 -14.08
N GLY A 135 26.98 7.83 -13.00
CA GLY A 135 27.55 7.36 -11.73
C GLY A 135 26.55 6.62 -10.81
N VAL A 136 25.25 6.67 -11.11
CA VAL A 136 24.23 6.01 -10.27
C VAL A 136 24.21 4.51 -10.53
N LYS A 137 24.41 3.72 -9.47
CA LYS A 137 24.30 2.24 -9.56
C LYS A 137 22.88 1.84 -9.97
N LEU A 138 22.76 0.89 -10.88
CA LEU A 138 21.47 0.36 -11.35
C LEU A 138 20.59 -0.14 -10.20
N THR A 139 21.18 -0.74 -9.16
CA THR A 139 20.46 -1.19 -7.96
C THR A 139 19.85 -0.03 -7.18
N SER A 140 20.56 1.07 -7.02
CA SER A 140 20.04 2.28 -6.34
C SER A 140 18.90 2.92 -7.14
N PHE A 141 19.03 3.00 -8.46
CA PHE A 141 17.97 3.46 -9.34
C PHE A 141 16.73 2.54 -9.25
N ALA A 142 16.94 1.23 -9.30
CA ALA A 142 15.85 0.26 -9.17
C ALA A 142 15.17 0.36 -7.78
N ALA A 143 15.93 0.52 -6.69
CA ALA A 143 15.35 0.72 -5.36
C ALA A 143 14.46 1.99 -5.32
N ALA A 144 14.91 3.09 -5.91
CA ALA A 144 14.11 4.32 -6.02
C ALA A 144 12.82 4.10 -6.85
N VAL A 145 12.91 3.38 -7.98
CA VAL A 145 11.74 2.99 -8.78
C VAL A 145 10.75 2.17 -7.95
N GLY A 146 11.24 1.24 -7.12
CA GLY A 146 10.41 0.43 -6.23
C GLY A 146 9.68 1.27 -5.18
N VAL A 147 10.38 2.22 -4.55
CA VAL A 147 9.79 3.16 -3.59
C VAL A 147 8.69 4.01 -4.24
N LEU A 148 8.96 4.58 -5.42
CA LEU A 148 7.97 5.35 -6.18
C LEU A 148 6.76 4.50 -6.62
N ALA A 149 7.00 3.26 -7.05
CA ALA A 149 5.91 2.35 -7.41
C ALA A 149 5.03 1.97 -6.22
N SER A 150 5.61 1.84 -5.02
CA SER A 150 4.87 1.61 -3.78
C SER A 150 4.03 2.82 -3.38
N SER A 151 4.53 4.04 -3.60
CA SER A 151 3.79 5.28 -3.35
C SER A 151 2.55 5.43 -4.26
N LEU A 152 2.56 4.80 -5.44
CA LEU A 152 1.41 4.77 -6.37
C LEU A 152 0.42 3.62 -6.09
N SER A 153 0.69 2.76 -5.10
CA SER A 153 -0.11 1.55 -4.84
C SER A 153 -1.34 1.78 -3.97
N GLY A 154 -1.58 3.00 -3.48
CA GLY A 154 -2.70 3.32 -2.59
C GLY A 154 -4.08 2.91 -3.12
N GLY A 155 -4.28 2.92 -4.44
CA GLY A 155 -5.53 2.47 -5.08
C GLY A 155 -5.89 1.00 -4.80
N SER A 156 -4.90 0.14 -4.50
CA SER A 156 -5.14 -1.28 -4.19
C SER A 156 -5.95 -1.50 -2.90
N ALA A 157 -6.03 -0.48 -2.04
CA ALA A 157 -6.84 -0.50 -0.82
C ALA A 157 -8.31 -0.83 -1.09
N VAL A 158 -8.87 -0.35 -2.21
CA VAL A 158 -10.29 -0.57 -2.55
C VAL A 158 -10.64 -2.06 -2.73
N SER A 159 -9.70 -2.89 -3.16
CA SER A 159 -9.92 -4.33 -3.31
C SER A 159 -9.99 -5.07 -1.97
N GLN A 160 -9.50 -4.46 -0.87
CA GLN A 160 -9.53 -5.06 0.46
C GLN A 160 -10.87 -4.86 1.19
N ILE A 161 -11.70 -3.95 0.69
CA ILE A 161 -13.01 -3.57 1.23
C ILE A 161 -14.12 -3.81 0.20
N ALA A 162 -14.00 -4.88 -0.58
CA ALA A 162 -14.90 -5.16 -1.71
C ALA A 162 -16.38 -5.23 -1.30
N ASP A 163 -16.69 -5.71 -0.08
CA ASP A 163 -18.05 -5.85 0.45
C ASP A 163 -18.73 -4.49 0.69
N ASP A 164 -17.94 -3.42 0.89
CA ASP A 164 -18.44 -2.06 1.11
C ASP A 164 -18.62 -1.27 -0.21
N VAL A 165 -18.22 -1.86 -1.35
CA VAL A 165 -18.22 -1.20 -2.65
C VAL A 165 -19.46 -1.57 -3.46
N LYS A 166 -20.22 -0.58 -3.93
CA LYS A 166 -21.33 -0.81 -4.86
C LYS A 166 -20.80 -1.34 -6.19
N ASN A 167 -21.42 -2.41 -6.72
CA ASN A 167 -21.02 -3.05 -7.99
C ASN A 167 -19.50 -3.33 -8.04
N PRO A 168 -18.95 -4.12 -7.09
CA PRO A 168 -17.51 -4.26 -6.89
C PRO A 168 -16.80 -4.76 -8.15
N ASN A 169 -17.40 -5.68 -8.91
CA ASN A 169 -16.82 -6.26 -10.15
C ASN A 169 -16.52 -5.21 -11.22
N ARG A 170 -17.15 -4.03 -11.19
CA ARG A 170 -16.95 -2.95 -12.15
C ARG A 170 -16.17 -1.78 -11.54
N ASN A 171 -16.56 -1.37 -10.33
CA ASN A 171 -16.04 -0.14 -9.74
C ASN A 171 -14.62 -0.34 -9.18
N ILE A 172 -14.29 -1.53 -8.64
CA ILE A 172 -12.94 -1.81 -8.16
C ILE A 172 -11.92 -1.84 -9.30
N PRO A 173 -12.13 -2.60 -10.41
CA PRO A 173 -11.23 -2.55 -11.57
C PRO A 173 -11.00 -1.13 -12.11
N LEU A 174 -12.07 -0.34 -12.21
CA LEU A 174 -11.98 1.03 -12.69
C LEU A 174 -11.16 1.92 -11.76
N ALA A 175 -11.40 1.82 -10.45
CA ALA A 175 -10.66 2.57 -9.44
C ALA A 175 -9.16 2.18 -9.43
N LEU A 176 -8.87 0.87 -9.54
CA LEU A 176 -7.51 0.35 -9.59
C LEU A 176 -6.69 0.86 -10.79
N LEU A 177 -7.34 1.14 -11.93
CA LEU A 177 -6.67 1.67 -13.12
C LEU A 177 -6.58 3.18 -13.10
N LEU A 178 -7.68 3.87 -12.76
CA LEU A 178 -7.74 5.34 -12.84
C LEU A 178 -6.92 6.02 -11.74
N SER A 179 -6.99 5.52 -10.48
CA SER A 179 -6.33 6.21 -9.36
C SER A 179 -4.80 6.29 -9.53
N PRO A 180 -4.06 5.21 -9.79
CA PRO A 180 -2.62 5.32 -9.98
C PRO A 180 -2.24 6.11 -11.24
N THR A 181 -3.09 6.07 -12.28
CA THR A 181 -2.85 6.85 -13.51
C THR A 181 -2.93 8.34 -13.23
N ILE A 182 -4.00 8.81 -12.58
CA ILE A 182 -4.19 10.23 -12.25
C ILE A 182 -3.07 10.71 -11.33
N VAL A 183 -2.77 9.96 -10.28
CA VAL A 183 -1.71 10.32 -9.32
C VAL A 183 -0.35 10.35 -9.99
N ALA A 184 -0.07 9.42 -10.91
CA ALA A 184 1.18 9.40 -11.66
C ALA A 184 1.37 10.66 -12.52
N PHE A 185 0.33 11.16 -13.18
CA PHE A 185 0.41 12.43 -13.92
C PHE A 185 0.74 13.61 -13.02
N ILE A 186 0.12 13.69 -11.85
CA ILE A 186 0.40 14.74 -10.86
C ILE A 186 1.85 14.63 -10.39
N TYR A 187 2.33 13.43 -10.07
CA TYR A 187 3.71 13.21 -9.60
C TYR A 187 4.74 13.54 -10.67
N ILE A 188 4.47 13.22 -11.95
CA ILE A 188 5.35 13.63 -13.06
C ILE A 188 5.40 15.14 -13.15
N ALA A 189 4.27 15.82 -13.15
CA ALA A 189 4.22 17.27 -13.25
C ALA A 189 4.98 17.94 -12.08
N MET A 190 4.75 17.48 -10.85
CA MET A 190 5.48 17.98 -9.69
C MET A 190 6.97 17.66 -9.78
N GLY A 191 7.34 16.45 -10.23
CA GLY A 191 8.74 16.04 -10.41
C GLY A 191 9.48 16.90 -11.43
N VAL A 192 8.85 17.21 -12.57
CA VAL A 192 9.42 18.10 -13.60
C VAL A 192 9.67 19.50 -13.03
N VAL A 193 8.70 20.08 -12.32
CA VAL A 193 8.85 21.38 -11.67
C VAL A 193 9.99 21.33 -10.63
N THR A 194 10.01 20.29 -9.81
CA THR A 194 11.00 20.13 -8.74
C THR A 194 12.41 20.06 -9.32
N ILE A 195 12.65 19.20 -10.33
CA ILE A 195 13.97 19.05 -10.97
C ILE A 195 14.37 20.34 -11.68
N GLY A 196 13.45 20.98 -12.39
CA GLY A 196 13.73 22.21 -13.13
C GLY A 196 14.00 23.43 -12.25
N CYS A 197 13.47 23.47 -11.01
CA CYS A 197 13.66 24.58 -10.08
C CYS A 197 14.68 24.29 -8.96
N MET A 198 15.17 23.05 -8.86
CA MET A 198 16.08 22.64 -7.78
C MET A 198 17.48 23.23 -7.99
N PRO A 199 18.15 23.75 -6.94
CA PRO A 199 19.57 24.12 -7.03
C PRO A 199 20.44 22.92 -7.41
N ALA A 200 21.49 23.16 -8.22
CA ALA A 200 22.33 22.09 -8.70
C ALA A 200 23.09 21.39 -7.54
N GLY A 201 23.00 20.04 -7.51
CA GLY A 201 23.78 19.21 -6.59
C GLY A 201 23.19 19.05 -5.19
N GLU A 202 21.99 19.57 -4.90
CA GLU A 202 21.36 19.46 -3.59
C GLU A 202 20.23 18.42 -3.59
N LEU A 203 20.29 17.49 -2.62
CA LEU A 203 19.15 16.65 -2.25
C LEU A 203 18.27 17.47 -1.30
N THR A 204 17.12 17.94 -1.78
CA THR A 204 16.27 18.84 -1.01
C THR A 204 14.82 18.36 -1.00
N THR A 205 14.04 18.90 -0.08
CA THR A 205 12.61 18.61 0.03
C THR A 205 11.78 19.47 -0.93
N LEU A 206 10.57 19.03 -1.26
CA LEU A 206 9.63 19.83 -2.07
C LEU A 206 9.40 21.24 -1.46
N SER A 207 9.46 21.35 -0.13
CA SER A 207 9.31 22.63 0.56
C SER A 207 10.48 23.58 0.29
N GLU A 208 11.72 23.06 0.25
CA GLU A 208 12.91 23.85 -0.04
C GLU A 208 12.90 24.33 -1.50
N VAL A 209 12.54 23.42 -2.43
CA VAL A 209 12.39 23.83 -3.84
C VAL A 209 11.25 24.83 -4.00
N GLY A 210 10.16 24.67 -3.28
CA GLY A 210 9.04 25.62 -3.26
C GLY A 210 9.45 27.04 -2.84
N LYS A 211 10.45 27.20 -1.96
CA LYS A 211 10.97 28.52 -1.55
C LYS A 211 11.57 29.31 -2.70
N THR A 212 12.00 28.65 -3.78
CA THR A 212 12.65 29.33 -4.93
C THR A 212 11.68 30.08 -5.82
N PHE A 213 10.38 29.68 -5.83
CA PHE A 213 9.38 30.27 -6.74
C PHE A 213 8.04 30.60 -6.08
N LEU A 214 7.72 30.05 -4.90
CA LEU A 214 6.46 30.35 -4.20
C LEU A 214 6.62 31.57 -3.28
N PRO A 215 5.74 32.58 -3.37
CA PRO A 215 5.63 33.61 -2.34
C PRO A 215 5.36 33.00 -0.96
N SER A 216 5.81 33.66 0.11
CA SER A 216 5.74 33.11 1.49
C SER A 216 4.35 32.60 1.91
N GLY A 217 3.28 33.29 1.55
CA GLY A 217 1.90 32.86 1.85
C GLY A 217 1.49 31.61 1.09
N LEU A 218 1.84 31.50 -0.21
CA LEU A 218 1.58 30.32 -1.01
C LEU A 218 2.48 29.14 -0.59
N LEU A 219 3.71 29.39 -0.15
CA LEU A 219 4.58 28.36 0.38
C LEU A 219 3.99 27.73 1.66
N THR A 220 3.52 28.56 2.60
CA THR A 220 2.86 28.07 3.82
C THR A 220 1.59 27.28 3.47
N PHE A 221 0.77 27.79 2.54
CA PHE A 221 -0.40 27.08 2.06
C PHE A 221 -0.02 25.73 1.41
N PHE A 222 1.06 25.69 0.59
CA PHE A 222 1.55 24.45 -0.01
C PHE A 222 2.01 23.44 1.06
N ILE A 223 2.79 23.86 2.06
CA ILE A 223 3.29 22.94 3.10
C ILE A 223 2.14 22.36 3.92
N VAL A 224 1.15 23.18 4.30
CA VAL A 224 0.01 22.74 5.08
C VAL A 224 -0.98 21.93 4.24
N GLY A 225 -1.43 22.48 3.12
CA GLY A 225 -2.45 21.88 2.26
C GLY A 225 -1.93 20.73 1.41
N GLY A 226 -0.64 20.71 1.07
CA GLY A 226 0.02 19.65 0.31
C GLY A 226 0.50 18.51 1.23
N PRO A 227 1.78 18.50 1.63
CA PRO A 227 2.36 17.37 2.37
C PRO A 227 1.65 17.05 3.69
N LEU A 228 1.34 18.02 4.54
CA LEU A 228 0.69 17.77 5.82
C LEU A 228 -0.72 17.18 5.64
N PHE A 229 -1.56 17.79 4.78
CA PHE A 229 -2.89 17.23 4.53
C PHE A 229 -2.81 15.90 3.80
N GLY A 230 -1.83 15.71 2.91
CA GLY A 230 -1.58 14.42 2.25
C GLY A 230 -1.33 13.28 3.26
N VAL A 231 -0.51 13.54 4.28
CA VAL A 231 -0.28 12.60 5.37
C VAL A 231 -1.54 12.37 6.21
N LEU A 232 -2.19 13.45 6.66
CA LEU A 232 -3.34 13.37 7.54
C LEU A 232 -4.55 12.67 6.89
N THR A 233 -4.82 12.94 5.61
CA THR A 233 -5.90 12.27 4.85
C THR A 233 -5.64 10.79 4.65
N SER A 234 -4.38 10.37 4.62
CA SER A 234 -4.00 8.98 4.38
C SER A 234 -3.94 8.13 5.66
N MET A 235 -3.75 8.72 6.84
CA MET A 235 -3.52 7.97 8.08
C MET A 235 -4.69 7.07 8.46
N VAL A 236 -5.93 7.59 8.56
CA VAL A 236 -7.10 6.75 8.94
C VAL A 236 -7.35 5.65 7.92
N PRO A 237 -7.44 5.93 6.60
CA PRO A 237 -7.62 4.87 5.61
C PRO A 237 -6.56 3.78 5.68
N VAL A 238 -5.28 4.12 5.88
CA VAL A 238 -4.19 3.14 5.96
C VAL A 238 -4.25 2.33 7.25
N ILE A 239 -4.59 2.94 8.40
CA ILE A 239 -4.83 2.21 9.65
C ILE A 239 -5.96 1.20 9.46
N MET A 240 -7.09 1.62 8.89
CA MET A 240 -8.25 0.76 8.65
C MET A 240 -7.94 -0.36 7.66
N LEU A 241 -7.23 -0.05 6.58
CA LEU A 241 -6.77 -1.04 5.60
C LEU A 241 -5.88 -2.11 6.24
N THR A 242 -4.90 -1.67 7.03
CA THR A 242 -3.99 -2.57 7.75
C THR A 242 -4.76 -3.47 8.73
N CYS A 243 -5.71 -2.88 9.47
CA CYS A 243 -6.60 -3.65 10.34
C CYS A 243 -7.43 -4.68 9.55
N ALA A 244 -7.99 -4.30 8.40
CA ALA A 244 -8.79 -5.20 7.56
C ALA A 244 -7.96 -6.38 7.01
N GLN A 245 -6.72 -6.13 6.61
CA GLN A 245 -5.81 -7.18 6.13
C GLN A 245 -5.46 -8.20 7.22
N ILE A 246 -5.18 -7.74 8.45
CA ILE A 246 -4.91 -8.61 9.59
C ILE A 246 -6.20 -9.31 10.03
N GLN A 247 -7.35 -8.61 10.00
CA GLN A 247 -8.67 -9.16 10.33
C GLN A 247 -9.03 -10.33 9.40
N ALA A 248 -8.76 -10.24 8.10
CA ALA A 248 -9.02 -11.32 7.15
C ALA A 248 -8.29 -12.63 7.54
N ALA A 249 -7.07 -12.53 8.04
CA ALA A 249 -6.33 -13.69 8.55
C ALA A 249 -6.90 -14.18 9.90
N ALA A 250 -7.36 -13.25 10.77
CA ALA A 250 -7.96 -13.59 12.06
C ALA A 250 -9.32 -14.28 11.90
N ASP A 251 -10.15 -13.84 10.95
CA ASP A 251 -11.44 -14.42 10.61
C ASP A 251 -11.31 -15.85 10.01
N ASN A 252 -10.11 -16.19 9.50
CA ASN A 252 -9.74 -17.54 9.05
C ASN A 252 -8.94 -18.33 10.10
N ASP A 253 -9.12 -18.05 11.38
CA ASP A 253 -8.53 -18.78 12.53
C ASP A 253 -6.98 -18.82 12.60
N LEU A 254 -6.28 -18.03 11.78
CA LEU A 254 -4.82 -17.88 11.87
C LEU A 254 -4.40 -17.33 13.24
N PHE A 255 -5.22 -16.45 13.82
CA PHE A 255 -5.02 -15.88 15.14
C PHE A 255 -6.05 -16.41 16.15
N PRO A 256 -5.81 -16.25 17.47
CA PRO A 256 -6.78 -16.61 18.50
C PRO A 256 -8.10 -15.83 18.33
N ALA A 257 -9.23 -16.44 18.67
CA ALA A 257 -10.56 -15.88 18.46
C ALA A 257 -10.78 -14.47 19.10
N PHE A 258 -10.05 -14.14 20.16
CA PHE A 258 -10.16 -12.81 20.78
C PHE A 258 -9.60 -11.69 19.88
N VAL A 259 -8.65 -12.01 18.97
CA VAL A 259 -8.09 -11.07 17.99
C VAL A 259 -9.13 -10.69 16.94
N ALA A 260 -9.99 -11.64 16.55
CA ALA A 260 -11.02 -11.40 15.53
C ALA A 260 -12.24 -10.61 16.06
N LYS A 261 -12.39 -10.46 17.40
CA LYS A 261 -13.54 -9.75 18.01
C LYS A 261 -13.53 -8.27 17.63
N LYS A 262 -14.64 -7.82 17.03
CA LYS A 262 -14.87 -6.42 16.63
C LYS A 262 -15.64 -5.65 17.70
N ASN A 263 -15.35 -4.36 17.80
CA ASN A 263 -16.13 -3.42 18.62
C ASN A 263 -17.47 -3.04 17.94
N LYS A 264 -18.25 -2.16 18.56
CA LYS A 264 -19.52 -1.66 18.00
C LYS A 264 -19.35 -0.93 16.65
N ASN A 265 -18.16 -0.48 16.35
CA ASN A 265 -17.80 0.24 15.11
C ASN A 265 -17.19 -0.67 14.05
N GLY A 266 -17.18 -1.98 14.24
CA GLY A 266 -16.68 -2.96 13.29
C GLY A 266 -15.15 -3.13 13.27
N VAL A 267 -14.42 -2.53 14.23
CA VAL A 267 -12.94 -2.57 14.31
C VAL A 267 -12.51 -3.50 15.45
N SER A 268 -11.48 -4.33 15.23
CA SER A 268 -10.89 -5.12 16.31
C SER A 268 -9.98 -4.25 17.19
N PRO A 269 -10.29 -4.11 18.50
CA PRO A 269 -9.44 -3.36 19.42
C PRO A 269 -8.04 -3.93 19.55
N VAL A 270 -7.91 -5.26 19.52
CA VAL A 270 -6.62 -5.96 19.66
C VAL A 270 -5.71 -5.69 18.47
N ILE A 271 -6.26 -5.79 17.25
CA ILE A 271 -5.52 -5.49 16.03
C ILE A 271 -5.12 -4.02 15.99
N LEU A 272 -6.03 -3.12 16.35
CA LEU A 272 -5.75 -1.69 16.36
C LEU A 272 -4.66 -1.31 17.37
N CYS A 273 -4.69 -1.90 18.58
CA CYS A 273 -3.62 -1.71 19.57
C CYS A 273 -2.28 -2.26 19.08
N PHE A 274 -2.27 -3.44 18.42
CA PHE A 274 -1.06 -3.99 17.81
C PHE A 274 -0.49 -3.03 16.76
N VAL A 275 -1.33 -2.56 15.84
CA VAL A 275 -0.93 -1.62 14.77
C VAL A 275 -0.34 -0.34 15.36
N MET A 276 -0.99 0.23 16.39
CA MET A 276 -0.51 1.43 17.08
C MET A 276 0.85 1.19 17.75
N LEU A 277 0.97 0.14 18.58
CA LEU A 277 2.20 -0.15 19.31
C LEU A 277 3.36 -0.46 18.37
N PHE A 278 3.13 -1.24 17.32
CA PHE A 278 4.14 -1.53 16.30
C PHE A 278 4.62 -0.25 15.62
N SER A 279 3.68 0.63 15.23
CA SER A 279 4.01 1.92 14.60
C SER A 279 4.80 2.83 15.55
N ILE A 280 4.44 2.89 16.84
CA ILE A 280 5.18 3.66 17.84
C ILE A 280 6.60 3.09 18.00
N CYS A 281 6.76 1.77 18.08
CA CYS A 281 8.09 1.14 18.15
C CYS A 281 8.94 1.52 16.93
N CYS A 282 8.39 1.49 15.72
CA CYS A 282 9.11 1.92 14.51
C CYS A 282 9.54 3.39 14.57
N VAL A 283 8.65 4.30 15.01
CA VAL A 283 9.00 5.73 15.19
C VAL A 283 10.08 5.90 16.26
N ALA A 284 9.99 5.15 17.37
CA ALA A 284 10.95 5.23 18.47
C ALA A 284 12.37 4.73 18.11
N THR A 285 12.52 3.93 17.02
CA THR A 285 13.86 3.57 16.52
C THR A 285 14.66 4.77 16.02
N GLY A 286 14.02 5.93 15.79
CA GLY A 286 14.65 7.09 15.18
C GLY A 286 15.01 6.90 13.70
N SER A 287 14.49 5.84 13.06
CA SER A 287 14.75 5.57 11.65
C SER A 287 14.23 6.70 10.77
N SER A 288 15.03 7.08 9.75
CA SER A 288 14.62 8.10 8.79
C SER A 288 13.44 7.64 7.94
N PHE A 289 12.68 8.60 7.41
CA PHE A 289 11.64 8.35 6.41
C PHE A 289 12.09 7.41 5.30
N GLY A 290 13.30 7.62 4.74
CA GLY A 290 13.81 6.81 3.64
C GLY A 290 13.99 5.34 3.99
N VAL A 291 14.48 5.03 5.19
CA VAL A 291 14.65 3.64 5.67
C VAL A 291 13.29 2.97 5.85
N LEU A 292 12.35 3.61 6.56
CA LEU A 292 11.02 3.07 6.79
C LEU A 292 10.27 2.85 5.47
N MET A 293 10.37 3.82 4.54
CA MET A 293 9.73 3.73 3.23
C MET A 293 10.33 2.60 2.38
N THR A 294 11.64 2.36 2.47
CA THR A 294 12.30 1.24 1.76
C THR A 294 11.84 -0.11 2.32
N VAL A 295 11.74 -0.24 3.64
CA VAL A 295 11.21 -1.46 4.28
C VAL A 295 9.77 -1.73 3.86
N PHE A 296 8.91 -0.72 3.92
CA PHE A 296 7.52 -0.82 3.45
C PHE A 296 7.44 -1.23 1.98
N SER A 297 8.24 -0.59 1.13
CA SER A 297 8.26 -0.88 -0.31
C SER A 297 8.76 -2.28 -0.62
N PHE A 298 9.73 -2.79 0.14
CA PHE A 298 10.20 -4.16 0.05
C PHE A 298 9.08 -5.16 0.42
N VAL A 299 8.37 -4.93 1.53
CA VAL A 299 7.23 -5.77 1.93
C VAL A 299 6.14 -5.77 0.85
N ASN A 300 5.83 -4.62 0.25
CA ASN A 300 4.87 -4.55 -0.86
C ASN A 300 5.35 -5.28 -2.11
N ALA A 301 6.63 -5.20 -2.47
CA ALA A 301 7.17 -5.91 -3.62
C ALA A 301 7.03 -7.44 -3.47
N LEU A 302 7.19 -7.97 -2.25
CA LEU A 302 6.92 -9.38 -1.96
C LEU A 302 5.43 -9.73 -2.14
N SER A 303 4.51 -8.86 -1.73
CA SER A 303 3.07 -9.02 -1.99
C SER A 303 2.76 -8.99 -3.48
N ASP A 304 3.36 -8.05 -4.22
CA ASP A 304 3.19 -7.93 -5.68
C ASP A 304 3.64 -9.21 -6.40
N ILE A 305 4.76 -9.83 -5.99
CA ILE A 305 5.24 -11.12 -6.54
C ILE A 305 4.15 -12.21 -6.41
N VAL A 306 3.55 -12.34 -5.22
CA VAL A 306 2.49 -13.33 -4.98
C VAL A 306 1.23 -13.02 -5.79
N LEU A 307 0.80 -11.75 -5.78
CA LEU A 307 -0.42 -11.35 -6.50
C LEU A 307 -0.30 -11.50 -8.01
N CYS A 308 0.89 -11.32 -8.58
CA CYS A 308 1.15 -11.57 -10.01
C CYS A 308 0.93 -13.04 -10.42
N MET A 309 0.99 -13.98 -9.48
CA MET A 309 0.70 -15.39 -9.76
C MET A 309 -0.80 -15.70 -9.77
N VAL A 310 -1.63 -14.89 -9.12
CA VAL A 310 -3.07 -15.14 -8.93
C VAL A 310 -3.83 -15.39 -10.24
N PRO A 311 -3.67 -14.61 -11.33
CA PRO A 311 -4.43 -14.81 -12.57
C PRO A 311 -4.27 -16.21 -13.19
N PHE A 312 -3.09 -16.81 -13.06
CA PHE A 312 -2.80 -18.15 -13.61
C PHE A 312 -3.62 -19.25 -12.91
N PHE A 313 -3.78 -19.13 -11.58
CA PHE A 313 -4.57 -20.07 -10.78
C PHE A 313 -6.07 -19.78 -10.84
N LEU A 314 -6.46 -18.50 -10.91
CA LEU A 314 -7.86 -18.07 -10.96
C LEU A 314 -8.56 -18.67 -12.18
N ARG A 315 -7.97 -18.55 -13.38
CA ARG A 315 -8.57 -19.10 -14.60
C ARG A 315 -8.62 -20.63 -14.59
N LYS A 316 -7.64 -21.29 -13.99
CA LYS A 316 -7.63 -22.75 -13.87
C LYS A 316 -8.76 -23.24 -12.97
N LYS A 317 -9.07 -22.50 -11.89
CA LYS A 317 -10.03 -22.91 -10.88
C LYS A 317 -11.47 -22.45 -11.21
N TYR A 318 -11.62 -21.26 -11.79
CA TYR A 318 -12.91 -20.61 -12.07
C TYR A 318 -13.01 -20.15 -13.54
N PRO A 319 -13.04 -21.09 -14.52
CA PRO A 319 -13.02 -20.77 -15.94
C PRO A 319 -14.28 -20.03 -16.41
N HIS A 320 -15.48 -20.42 -15.94
CA HIS A 320 -16.74 -19.80 -16.34
C HIS A 320 -16.87 -18.38 -15.81
N ALA A 321 -16.54 -18.13 -14.55
CA ALA A 321 -16.52 -16.78 -13.98
C ALA A 321 -15.53 -15.87 -14.72
N CYS A 322 -14.37 -16.40 -15.15
CA CYS A 322 -13.40 -15.66 -15.95
C CYS A 322 -13.93 -15.27 -17.34
N ASN A 323 -14.76 -16.11 -17.97
CA ASN A 323 -15.38 -15.77 -19.26
C ASN A 323 -16.41 -14.63 -19.14
N HIS A 324 -17.05 -14.51 -17.98
CA HIS A 324 -18.00 -13.45 -17.64
C HIS A 324 -17.36 -12.26 -16.89
N SER A 325 -16.02 -12.11 -16.97
CA SER A 325 -15.32 -10.96 -16.40
C SER A 325 -15.84 -9.65 -16.98
N THR A 326 -16.02 -8.64 -16.13
CA THR A 326 -16.39 -7.28 -16.54
C THR A 326 -15.23 -6.54 -17.21
N PHE A 327 -14.00 -6.95 -16.91
CA PHE A 327 -12.78 -6.41 -17.51
C PHE A 327 -12.35 -7.27 -18.70
N LYS A 328 -12.69 -6.81 -19.90
CA LYS A 328 -12.43 -7.52 -21.16
C LYS A 328 -11.00 -7.24 -21.66
N MET A 329 -10.02 -7.94 -21.14
CA MET A 329 -8.66 -7.98 -21.67
C MET A 329 -8.35 -9.38 -22.18
N ALA A 330 -7.60 -9.48 -23.29
CA ALA A 330 -7.12 -10.76 -23.79
C ALA A 330 -6.29 -11.46 -22.71
N ILE A 331 -6.62 -12.70 -22.39
CA ILE A 331 -5.98 -13.45 -21.28
C ILE A 331 -4.47 -13.55 -21.46
N GLY A 332 -3.98 -13.66 -22.71
CA GLY A 332 -2.56 -13.64 -23.02
C GLY A 332 -1.88 -12.33 -22.58
N ALA A 333 -2.56 -11.19 -22.74
CA ALA A 333 -2.04 -9.91 -22.26
C ALA A 333 -2.04 -9.83 -20.73
N VAL A 334 -3.07 -10.37 -20.04
CA VAL A 334 -3.08 -10.45 -18.57
C VAL A 334 -1.89 -11.27 -18.09
N TYR A 335 -1.63 -12.43 -18.69
CA TYR A 335 -0.51 -13.30 -18.32
C TYR A 335 0.85 -12.66 -18.63
N ALA A 336 1.02 -12.03 -19.80
CA ALA A 336 2.26 -11.35 -20.16
C ALA A 336 2.58 -10.19 -19.22
N LEU A 337 1.59 -9.34 -18.89
CA LEU A 337 1.77 -8.23 -17.96
C LEU A 337 2.01 -8.72 -16.53
N SER A 338 1.34 -9.79 -16.10
CA SER A 338 1.57 -10.41 -14.80
C SER A 338 2.97 -11.01 -14.69
N ALA A 339 3.46 -11.70 -15.72
CA ALA A 339 4.82 -12.26 -15.78
C ALA A 339 5.86 -11.13 -15.79
N PHE A 340 5.67 -10.11 -16.60
CA PHE A 340 6.52 -8.92 -16.60
C PHE A 340 6.58 -8.26 -15.21
N ALA A 341 5.43 -8.03 -14.59
CA ALA A 341 5.34 -7.43 -13.27
C ALA A 341 6.01 -8.30 -12.20
N PHE A 342 5.87 -9.63 -12.28
CA PHE A 342 6.55 -10.59 -11.39
C PHE A 342 8.07 -10.45 -11.45
N VAL A 343 8.65 -10.47 -12.66
CA VAL A 343 10.12 -10.36 -12.85
C VAL A 343 10.61 -9.01 -12.33
N VAL A 344 9.91 -7.93 -12.67
CA VAL A 344 10.29 -6.58 -12.20
C VAL A 344 10.15 -6.48 -10.69
N ALA A 345 9.07 -6.98 -10.08
CA ALA A 345 8.88 -6.97 -8.63
C ALA A 345 10.00 -7.73 -7.91
N ALA A 346 10.39 -8.90 -8.42
CA ALA A 346 11.49 -9.68 -7.86
C ALA A 346 12.83 -8.92 -7.91
N TYR A 347 13.12 -8.26 -9.05
CA TYR A 347 14.33 -7.44 -9.19
C TYR A 347 14.31 -6.21 -8.27
N LEU A 348 13.17 -5.52 -8.17
CA LEU A 348 13.01 -4.37 -7.27
C LEU A 348 13.15 -4.78 -5.79
N ALA A 349 12.57 -5.92 -5.39
CA ALA A 349 12.74 -6.47 -4.06
C ALA A 349 14.22 -6.74 -3.76
N TYR A 350 14.94 -7.36 -4.69
CA TYR A 350 16.38 -7.58 -4.57
C TYR A 350 17.16 -6.26 -4.45
N ALA A 351 16.83 -5.27 -5.27
CA ALA A 351 17.48 -3.96 -5.25
C ALA A 351 17.25 -3.23 -3.91
N MET A 352 16.01 -3.22 -3.42
CA MET A 352 15.70 -2.59 -2.13
C MET A 352 16.43 -3.26 -0.97
N ILE A 353 16.42 -4.58 -0.95
CA ILE A 353 17.06 -5.37 0.08
C ILE A 353 18.59 -5.12 0.11
N SER A 354 19.22 -4.91 -1.03
CA SER A 354 20.65 -4.59 -1.12
C SER A 354 21.01 -3.20 -0.58
N THR A 355 20.03 -2.31 -0.42
CA THR A 355 20.23 -0.96 0.15
C THR A 355 19.97 -0.90 1.66
N LEU A 356 19.33 -1.92 2.23
CA LEU A 356 19.04 -1.99 3.66
C LEU A 356 20.27 -2.41 4.46
N GLY A 357 20.48 -1.76 5.59
CA GLY A 357 21.55 -2.13 6.52
C GLY A 357 21.32 -3.49 7.20
N MET A 358 22.40 -4.15 7.63
CA MET A 358 22.35 -5.47 8.28
C MET A 358 21.40 -5.51 9.49
N THR A 359 21.31 -4.44 10.27
CA THR A 359 20.40 -4.35 11.42
C THR A 359 18.94 -4.50 11.02
N VAL A 360 18.52 -3.81 9.95
CA VAL A 360 17.14 -3.89 9.43
C VAL A 360 16.84 -5.30 8.92
N TRP A 361 17.82 -5.92 8.25
CA TRP A 361 17.75 -7.32 7.83
C TRP A 361 17.49 -8.28 8.97
N LEU A 362 18.26 -8.17 10.03
CA LEU A 362 18.11 -9.02 11.22
C LEU A 362 16.75 -8.81 11.88
N MET A 363 16.22 -7.58 11.88
CA MET A 363 14.89 -7.29 12.40
C MET A 363 13.78 -7.95 11.56
N ILE A 364 13.85 -7.84 10.22
CA ILE A 364 12.89 -8.48 9.32
C ILE A 364 12.96 -10.00 9.47
N LEU A 365 14.16 -10.59 9.44
CA LEU A 365 14.35 -12.02 9.60
C LEU A 365 13.83 -12.51 10.95
N GLY A 366 14.13 -11.78 12.03
CA GLY A 366 13.64 -12.08 13.37
C GLY A 366 12.09 -12.08 13.42
N ALA A 367 11.45 -11.09 12.83
CA ALA A 367 9.99 -11.03 12.75
C ALA A 367 9.41 -12.22 11.99
N VAL A 368 10.00 -12.60 10.86
CA VAL A 368 9.59 -13.77 10.06
C VAL A 368 9.75 -15.05 10.86
N VAL A 369 10.89 -15.26 11.52
CA VAL A 369 11.15 -16.45 12.35
C VAL A 369 10.15 -16.55 13.50
N LEU A 370 9.90 -15.45 14.21
CA LEU A 370 8.90 -15.42 15.29
C LEU A 370 7.49 -15.75 14.78
N PHE A 371 7.12 -15.24 13.60
CA PHE A 371 5.83 -15.56 13.02
C PHE A 371 5.74 -17.04 12.60
N VAL A 372 6.78 -17.61 12.02
CA VAL A 372 6.83 -19.05 11.68
C VAL A 372 6.69 -19.92 12.94
N ILE A 373 7.42 -19.59 13.99
CA ILE A 373 7.29 -20.29 15.29
C ILE A 373 5.86 -20.20 15.81
N TYR A 374 5.28 -18.99 15.78
CA TYR A 374 3.90 -18.77 16.18
C TYR A 374 2.91 -19.65 15.38
N ILE A 375 3.03 -19.70 14.06
CA ILE A 375 2.16 -20.50 13.20
C ILE A 375 2.30 -22.00 13.49
N LEU A 376 3.51 -22.50 13.70
CA LEU A 376 3.73 -23.90 14.07
C LEU A 376 3.05 -24.26 15.41
N ILE A 377 3.17 -23.36 16.38
CA ILE A 377 2.50 -23.50 17.68
C ILE A 377 0.95 -23.48 17.48
N ARG A 378 0.46 -22.54 16.65
CA ARG A 378 -0.97 -22.40 16.39
C ARG A 378 -1.56 -23.64 15.70
N ILE A 379 -0.90 -24.17 14.68
CA ILE A 379 -1.30 -25.40 13.98
C ILE A 379 -1.32 -26.58 14.99
N SER A 380 -0.28 -26.71 15.80
CA SER A 380 -0.20 -27.78 16.81
C SER A 380 -1.30 -27.68 17.88
N TYR A 381 -1.62 -26.44 18.28
CA TYR A 381 -2.70 -26.18 19.23
C TYR A 381 -4.07 -26.57 18.68
N LEU A 382 -4.41 -26.14 17.44
CA LEU A 382 -5.67 -26.47 16.81
C LEU A 382 -5.80 -27.96 16.53
N LYS A 383 -4.71 -28.62 16.14
CA LYS A 383 -4.70 -30.08 15.93
C LYS A 383 -5.03 -30.85 17.21
N LYS A 384 -4.57 -30.37 18.39
CA LYS A 384 -4.96 -30.95 19.69
C LYS A 384 -6.45 -30.78 20.00
N GLN A 385 -7.12 -29.80 19.40
CA GLN A 385 -8.57 -29.59 19.50
C GLN A 385 -9.37 -30.34 18.41
N GLY A 386 -8.72 -31.20 17.63
CA GLY A 386 -9.36 -31.96 16.56
C GLY A 386 -9.61 -31.17 15.27
N ARG A 387 -9.02 -29.97 15.12
CA ARG A 387 -9.16 -29.11 13.94
C ARG A 387 -7.88 -29.12 13.12
N ASP A 388 -8.01 -29.19 11.80
CA ASP A 388 -6.90 -29.07 10.86
C ASP A 388 -6.97 -27.72 10.12
N LEU A 389 -6.24 -26.74 10.64
CA LEU A 389 -6.18 -25.39 10.06
C LEU A 389 -5.81 -25.41 8.57
N VAL A 390 -4.90 -26.29 8.15
CA VAL A 390 -4.46 -26.35 6.76
C VAL A 390 -5.57 -26.89 5.86
N ALA A 391 -6.37 -27.87 6.33
CA ALA A 391 -7.53 -28.37 5.62
C ALA A 391 -8.62 -27.29 5.53
N GLU A 392 -8.93 -26.61 6.63
CA GLU A 392 -9.92 -25.51 6.67
C GLU A 392 -9.53 -24.34 5.73
N LEU A 393 -8.25 -23.97 5.68
CA LEU A 393 -7.76 -22.96 4.74
C LEU A 393 -7.83 -23.41 3.27
N LYS A 394 -7.85 -24.72 2.98
CA LYS A 394 -8.02 -25.27 1.62
C LYS A 394 -9.46 -25.28 1.15
N GLU A 395 -10.43 -25.20 2.08
CA GLU A 395 -11.83 -25.18 1.70
C GLU A 395 -12.12 -24.07 0.69
N PRO A 396 -12.97 -24.32 -0.31
CA PRO A 396 -13.35 -23.32 -1.30
C PRO A 396 -13.95 -22.07 -0.65
N TYR A 397 -13.74 -20.93 -1.27
CA TYR A 397 -14.38 -19.69 -0.83
C TYR A 397 -15.79 -19.61 -1.45
N GLU A 398 -16.82 -19.80 -0.63
CA GLU A 398 -18.21 -19.98 -1.10
C GLU A 398 -18.73 -18.87 -2.03
N PRO A 399 -18.42 -17.57 -1.82
CA PRO A 399 -18.86 -16.54 -2.77
C PRO A 399 -18.30 -16.74 -4.19
N TRP A 400 -17.08 -17.28 -4.33
CA TRP A 400 -16.48 -17.55 -5.64
C TRP A 400 -17.06 -18.81 -6.29
N GLU A 401 -17.35 -19.83 -5.49
CA GLU A 401 -18.03 -21.06 -5.96
C GLU A 401 -19.45 -20.75 -6.44
N ALA A 402 -20.18 -19.91 -5.69
CA ALA A 402 -21.51 -19.47 -6.09
C ALA A 402 -21.47 -18.72 -7.45
N ARG A 403 -20.51 -17.82 -7.60
CA ARG A 403 -20.29 -17.08 -8.84
C ARG A 403 -19.94 -17.98 -10.03
N GLU A 404 -19.08 -18.97 -9.81
CA GLU A 404 -18.72 -19.95 -10.85
C GLU A 404 -19.93 -20.78 -11.28
N ARG A 405 -20.76 -21.24 -10.32
CA ARG A 405 -22.02 -21.98 -10.61
C ARG A 405 -23.00 -21.14 -11.41
N GLU A 406 -23.20 -19.86 -11.06
CA GLU A 406 -24.04 -18.93 -11.83
C GLU A 406 -23.56 -18.77 -13.26
N CYS A 407 -22.27 -18.48 -13.44
CA CYS A 407 -21.67 -18.27 -14.76
C CYS A 407 -21.71 -19.54 -15.62
N ARG A 408 -21.50 -20.71 -15.01
CA ARG A 408 -21.62 -22.00 -15.69
C ARG A 408 -23.06 -22.25 -16.17
N ALA A 409 -24.06 -22.00 -15.34
CA ALA A 409 -25.45 -22.11 -15.74
C ALA A 409 -25.83 -21.18 -16.90
N MET A 410 -25.25 -19.96 -16.96
CA MET A 410 -25.41 -19.05 -18.10
C MET A 410 -24.74 -19.58 -19.38
N ASP A 411 -23.61 -20.28 -19.29
CA ASP A 411 -22.94 -20.88 -20.44
C ASP A 411 -23.66 -22.14 -20.96
N GLU A 412 -24.23 -22.96 -20.06
CA GLU A 412 -24.95 -24.19 -20.40
C GLU A 412 -26.38 -23.93 -20.89
N GLY A 413 -26.96 -22.76 -20.52
CA GLY A 413 -28.31 -22.32 -20.96
C GLY A 413 -28.35 -21.61 -22.30
N LYS A 414 -27.19 -21.44 -22.93
CA LYS A 414 -27.05 -20.92 -24.31
C LYS A 414 -26.89 -22.04 -25.30
#